data_ace7fc509c00a257f77ac037f1c8167f
#
_entry.id   ace7fc509c00a257f77ac037f1c8167f
#
_cell.length_a   1.000
_cell.length_b   1.000
_cell.length_c   1.000
_cell.angle_alpha   90.00
_cell.angle_beta   90.00
_cell.angle_gamma   90.00
#
_symmetry.space_group_name_H-M   'P 1'
#
loop_
_entity.id
_entity.type
_entity.pdbx_description
1 polymer ?
#
loop_
_entity_poly.entity_id
_entity_poly.type
_entity_poly.pdbx_seq_one_letter_code
_entity_poly.pdbx_strand_id
1 'polypeptide(L)'
;MNALEVHNLRKEFTRRDGRGKRRVAALKGVDFKIERGECVAILGPNGSGKSTLVRLLSTLLLPDGGTATVFGRDAFKDTRAVRRLVNRVSVEASFFKKMSAVENLSYAARFYGLRPHTTKERIPEILDRVGFPRDRRDEPMENLSRGMQQKVALARALLTAPILLLLDEPTTGLDPRSKQEVQEFIREVR
;
A
#
# COMPACT_ATOMS: atom_id res chain seq x y z
N MET A 1 -9.29 -1.63 -21.32
CA MET A 1 -8.99 -2.81 -20.46
C MET A 1 -8.88 -2.30 -19.04
N ASN A 2 -9.72 -2.78 -18.15
CA ASN A 2 -9.77 -2.32 -16.77
C ASN A 2 -8.52 -2.77 -15.98
N ALA A 3 -7.99 -1.88 -15.15
CA ALA A 3 -6.91 -2.20 -14.23
C ALA A 3 -7.42 -2.98 -13.02
N LEU A 4 -8.64 -2.62 -12.57
CA LEU A 4 -9.30 -3.24 -11.44
C LEU A 4 -10.81 -3.31 -11.70
N GLU A 5 -11.41 -4.46 -11.42
CA GLU A 5 -12.86 -4.64 -11.41
C GLU A 5 -13.26 -5.33 -10.11
N VAL A 6 -14.28 -4.83 -9.46
CA VAL A 6 -14.81 -5.35 -8.20
C VAL A 6 -16.32 -5.52 -8.33
N HIS A 7 -16.82 -6.71 -8.01
CA HIS A 7 -18.24 -7.06 -8.10
C HIS A 7 -18.74 -7.64 -6.80
N ASN A 8 -19.75 -6.99 -6.23
CA ASN A 8 -20.48 -7.41 -5.03
C ASN A 8 -19.57 -7.88 -3.89
N LEU A 9 -18.42 -7.19 -3.69
CA LEU A 9 -17.38 -7.60 -2.75
C LEU A 9 -17.87 -7.42 -1.31
N ARG A 10 -17.82 -8.50 -0.52
CA ARG A 10 -18.32 -8.58 0.85
C ARG A 10 -17.24 -9.05 1.81
N LYS A 11 -17.24 -8.45 3.01
CA LYS A 11 -16.39 -8.89 4.11
C LYS A 11 -17.05 -8.66 5.46
N GLU A 12 -17.09 -9.71 6.29
CA GLU A 12 -17.55 -9.67 7.66
C GLU A 12 -16.44 -10.05 8.61
N PHE A 13 -16.48 -9.46 9.81
CA PHE A 13 -15.60 -9.84 10.92
C PHE A 13 -16.45 -10.26 12.12
N THR A 14 -15.99 -11.30 12.80
CA THR A 14 -16.58 -11.70 14.07
C THR A 14 -15.88 -10.97 15.21
N ARG A 15 -16.58 -10.09 15.90
CA ARG A 15 -16.12 -9.50 17.16
C ARG A 15 -16.68 -10.30 18.33
N ARG A 16 -15.84 -10.52 19.35
CA ARG A 16 -16.26 -11.01 20.64
C ARG A 16 -16.37 -9.79 21.59
N ASP A 17 -17.52 -9.58 22.13
CA ASP A 17 -17.71 -8.69 23.27
C ASP A 17 -18.12 -9.54 24.48
N GLY A 18 -18.14 -9.00 25.68
CA GLY A 18 -18.50 -9.73 26.90
C GLY A 18 -19.90 -10.35 26.88
N ARG A 19 -20.72 -10.11 25.84
CA ARG A 19 -22.07 -10.63 25.64
C ARG A 19 -22.17 -11.72 24.54
N GLY A 20 -21.03 -12.06 23.87
CA GLY A 20 -21.01 -13.09 22.87
C GLY A 20 -20.27 -12.76 21.56
N LYS A 21 -20.59 -13.47 20.49
CA LYS A 21 -20.03 -13.26 19.15
C LYS A 21 -21.00 -12.40 18.32
N ARG A 22 -20.53 -11.25 17.84
CA ARG A 22 -21.29 -10.40 16.90
C ARG A 22 -20.57 -10.35 15.56
N ARG A 23 -21.31 -10.56 14.45
CA ARG A 23 -20.81 -10.32 13.10
C ARG A 23 -20.95 -8.84 12.75
N VAL A 24 -19.90 -8.26 12.20
CA VAL A 24 -19.85 -6.86 11.75
C VAL A 24 -19.45 -6.88 10.28
N ALA A 25 -20.35 -6.45 9.40
CA ALA A 25 -20.08 -6.30 7.99
C ALA A 25 -19.19 -5.07 7.76
N ALA A 26 -17.97 -5.31 7.31
CA ALA A 26 -17.03 -4.26 6.91
C ALA A 26 -17.27 -3.81 5.46
N LEU A 27 -17.65 -4.75 4.58
CA LEU A 27 -18.09 -4.47 3.21
C LEU A 27 -19.41 -5.19 2.96
N LYS A 28 -20.39 -4.47 2.41
CA LYS A 28 -21.79 -4.95 2.25
C LYS A 28 -22.17 -5.22 0.79
N GLY A 29 -21.18 -5.45 -0.08
CA GLY A 29 -21.40 -5.56 -1.52
C GLY A 29 -20.94 -4.27 -2.20
N VAL A 30 -19.65 -4.25 -2.57
CA VAL A 30 -19.00 -3.09 -3.21
C VAL A 30 -18.79 -3.42 -4.68
N ASP A 31 -19.19 -2.50 -5.55
CA ASP A 31 -19.06 -2.59 -7.01
C ASP A 31 -18.35 -1.35 -7.52
N PHE A 32 -17.25 -1.51 -8.24
CA PHE A 32 -16.60 -0.43 -9.00
C PHE A 32 -15.57 -1.00 -9.98
N LYS A 33 -15.14 -0.16 -10.90
CA LYS A 33 -14.05 -0.44 -11.84
C LYS A 33 -13.09 0.74 -11.91
N ILE A 34 -11.85 0.47 -12.21
CA ILE A 34 -10.78 1.45 -12.42
C ILE A 34 -10.12 1.13 -13.76
N GLU A 35 -9.97 2.12 -14.61
CA GLU A 35 -9.29 1.98 -15.89
C GLU A 35 -7.78 2.14 -15.74
N ARG A 36 -7.02 1.73 -16.76
CA ARG A 36 -5.55 1.92 -16.76
C ARG A 36 -5.21 3.40 -16.79
N GLY A 37 -4.25 3.81 -15.95
CA GLY A 37 -3.84 5.20 -15.82
C GLY A 37 -4.81 6.07 -15.03
N GLU A 38 -5.89 5.48 -14.47
CA GLU A 38 -6.82 6.20 -13.61
C GLU A 38 -6.33 6.24 -12.17
N CYS A 39 -6.56 7.38 -11.50
CA CYS A 39 -6.35 7.54 -10.06
C CYS A 39 -7.70 7.77 -9.39
N VAL A 40 -8.10 6.84 -8.53
CA VAL A 40 -9.40 6.86 -7.85
C VAL A 40 -9.20 7.05 -6.35
N ALA A 41 -9.93 8.00 -5.76
CA ALA A 41 -9.96 8.23 -4.33
C ALA A 41 -11.22 7.63 -3.71
N ILE A 42 -11.06 6.81 -2.67
CA ILE A 42 -12.16 6.24 -1.90
C ILE A 42 -12.34 7.06 -0.63
N LEU A 43 -13.48 7.74 -0.52
CA LEU A 43 -13.82 8.60 0.60
C LEU A 43 -14.85 7.93 1.51
N GLY A 44 -14.79 8.24 2.80
CA GLY A 44 -15.74 7.75 3.78
C GLY A 44 -15.24 7.89 5.23
N PRO A 45 -16.12 7.82 6.23
CA PRO A 45 -15.78 7.96 7.63
C PRO A 45 -14.86 6.82 8.11
N ASN A 46 -14.27 6.99 9.30
CA ASN A 46 -13.50 5.92 9.94
C ASN A 46 -14.40 4.71 10.20
N GLY A 47 -13.88 3.51 9.93
CA GLY A 47 -14.64 2.27 10.04
C GLY A 47 -15.55 1.93 8.87
N SER A 48 -15.59 2.74 7.78
CA SER A 48 -16.41 2.46 6.59
C SER A 48 -15.91 1.30 5.71
N GLY A 49 -14.78 0.68 6.05
CA GLY A 49 -14.24 -0.47 5.31
C GLY A 49 -13.13 -0.16 4.31
N LYS A 50 -12.67 1.10 4.18
CA LYS A 50 -11.61 1.51 3.24
C LYS A 50 -10.36 0.63 3.35
N SER A 51 -9.77 0.53 4.54
CA SER A 51 -8.58 -0.30 4.78
C SER A 51 -8.87 -1.80 4.59
N THR A 52 -10.11 -2.25 4.84
CA THR A 52 -10.52 -3.63 4.56
C THR A 52 -10.53 -3.89 3.05
N LEU A 53 -11.05 -2.97 2.26
CA LEU A 53 -11.03 -3.04 0.80
C LEU A 53 -9.60 -3.09 0.27
N VAL A 54 -8.73 -2.17 0.72
CA VAL A 54 -7.29 -2.16 0.34
C VAL A 54 -6.61 -3.50 0.69
N ARG A 55 -6.90 -4.09 1.86
CA ARG A 55 -6.35 -5.39 2.27
C ARG A 55 -6.84 -6.54 1.40
N LEU A 56 -8.10 -6.55 0.98
CA LEU A 56 -8.65 -7.53 0.05
C LEU A 56 -7.97 -7.43 -1.32
N LEU A 57 -7.92 -6.23 -1.89
CA LEU A 57 -7.31 -5.98 -3.19
C LEU A 57 -5.80 -6.25 -3.22
N SER A 58 -5.12 -6.07 -2.07
CA SER A 58 -3.71 -6.46 -1.90
C SER A 58 -3.51 -7.94 -1.54
N THR A 59 -4.57 -8.76 -1.63
CA THR A 59 -4.55 -10.20 -1.35
C THR A 59 -4.13 -10.60 0.07
N LEU A 60 -4.30 -9.70 1.04
CA LEU A 60 -3.99 -9.94 2.47
C LEU A 60 -5.19 -10.48 3.25
N LEU A 61 -6.37 -10.36 2.68
CA LEU A 61 -7.62 -10.91 3.21
C LEU A 61 -8.34 -11.67 2.11
N LEU A 62 -9.15 -12.65 2.51
CA LEU A 62 -10.10 -13.30 1.63
C LEU A 62 -11.48 -12.69 1.84
N PRO A 63 -12.27 -12.51 0.77
CA PRO A 63 -13.65 -12.06 0.87
C PRO A 63 -14.57 -13.16 1.40
N ASP A 64 -15.72 -12.76 1.90
CA ASP A 64 -16.81 -13.68 2.24
C ASP A 64 -17.83 -13.80 1.09
N GLY A 65 -17.67 -13.00 0.04
CA GLY A 65 -18.46 -13.05 -1.19
C GLY A 65 -18.04 -11.99 -2.19
N GLY A 66 -18.49 -12.15 -3.42
CA GLY A 66 -18.12 -11.30 -4.53
C GLY A 66 -16.78 -11.66 -5.16
N THR A 67 -16.35 -10.88 -6.14
CA THR A 67 -15.12 -11.09 -6.92
C THR A 67 -14.35 -9.80 -7.10
N ALA A 68 -13.04 -9.92 -7.34
CA ALA A 68 -12.21 -8.82 -7.81
C ALA A 68 -11.20 -9.35 -8.83
N THR A 69 -10.97 -8.59 -9.90
CA THR A 69 -9.94 -8.89 -10.89
C THR A 69 -8.96 -7.72 -11.00
N VAL A 70 -7.69 -8.04 -11.09
CA VAL A 70 -6.60 -7.09 -11.29
C VAL A 70 -5.92 -7.41 -12.62
N PHE A 71 -6.03 -6.50 -13.58
CA PHE A 71 -5.58 -6.71 -14.97
C PHE A 71 -6.05 -8.06 -15.54
N GLY A 72 -7.34 -8.38 -15.32
CA GLY A 72 -7.98 -9.62 -15.79
C GLY A 72 -7.66 -10.88 -14.98
N ARG A 73 -6.85 -10.81 -13.91
CA ARG A 73 -6.52 -11.92 -13.03
C ARG A 73 -7.39 -11.90 -11.77
N ASP A 74 -7.95 -13.03 -11.40
CA ASP A 74 -8.74 -13.17 -10.16
C ASP A 74 -7.84 -12.90 -8.94
N ALA A 75 -8.21 -11.87 -8.16
CA ALA A 75 -7.40 -11.43 -7.02
C ALA A 75 -7.30 -12.48 -5.90
N PHE A 76 -8.23 -13.41 -5.85
CA PHE A 76 -8.33 -14.38 -4.76
C PHE A 76 -7.89 -15.80 -5.16
N LYS A 77 -7.93 -16.14 -6.45
CA LYS A 77 -7.46 -17.41 -7.00
C LYS A 77 -6.01 -17.29 -7.47
N ASP A 78 -5.68 -16.20 -8.19
CA ASP A 78 -4.36 -15.97 -8.77
C ASP A 78 -3.47 -15.08 -7.88
N THR A 79 -3.56 -15.22 -6.55
CA THR A 79 -2.94 -14.32 -5.57
C THR A 79 -1.45 -14.09 -5.83
N ARG A 80 -0.70 -15.13 -6.22
CA ARG A 80 0.74 -15.01 -6.51
C ARG A 80 1.03 -14.13 -7.72
N ALA A 81 0.20 -14.21 -8.76
CA ALA A 81 0.32 -13.38 -9.96
C ALA A 81 -0.08 -11.93 -9.65
N VAL A 82 -1.17 -11.73 -8.92
CA VAL A 82 -1.65 -10.39 -8.52
C VAL A 82 -0.66 -9.68 -7.61
N ARG A 83 -0.03 -10.36 -6.65
CA ARG A 83 1.02 -9.77 -5.78
C ARG A 83 2.24 -9.22 -6.53
N ARG A 84 2.48 -9.66 -7.76
CA ARG A 84 3.54 -9.11 -8.61
C ARG A 84 3.13 -7.82 -9.32
N LEU A 85 1.83 -7.59 -9.46
CA LEU A 85 1.26 -6.43 -10.14
C LEU A 85 0.90 -5.31 -9.17
N VAL A 86 0.63 -5.65 -7.91
CA VAL A 86 0.10 -4.75 -6.89
C VAL A 86 1.10 -4.56 -5.77
N ASN A 87 1.24 -3.32 -5.31
CA ASN A 87 1.83 -3.07 -4.00
C ASN A 87 0.97 -2.07 -3.23
N ARG A 88 1.20 -1.97 -1.92
CA ARG A 88 0.44 -1.06 -1.07
C ARG A 88 1.30 -0.28 -0.10
N VAL A 89 0.83 0.90 0.26
CA VAL A 89 1.31 1.69 1.39
C VAL A 89 0.25 1.63 2.49
N SER A 90 0.63 1.21 3.68
CA SER A 90 -0.27 1.17 4.87
C SER A 90 -0.18 2.45 5.65
N VAL A 91 -1.22 2.75 6.43
CA VAL A 91 -1.26 3.85 7.42
C VAL A 91 -0.07 3.81 8.36
N GLU A 92 0.28 2.61 8.83
CA GLU A 92 1.44 2.36 9.68
C GLU A 92 2.42 1.47 8.93
N ALA A 93 3.50 2.06 8.46
CA ALA A 93 4.58 1.30 7.87
C ALA A 93 5.48 0.76 8.98
N SER A 94 5.56 -0.57 9.08
CA SER A 94 6.50 -1.21 9.98
C SER A 94 7.91 -1.19 9.39
N PHE A 95 8.86 -0.67 10.16
CA PHE A 95 10.28 -0.61 9.84
C PHE A 95 11.12 -1.21 10.97
N PHE A 96 12.29 -1.68 10.64
CA PHE A 96 13.35 -1.95 11.62
C PHE A 96 13.90 -0.59 12.09
N LYS A 97 13.50 -0.17 13.28
CA LYS A 97 13.72 1.19 13.80
C LYS A 97 15.19 1.60 13.85
N LYS A 98 16.08 0.67 14.20
CA LYS A 98 17.53 0.89 14.31
C LYS A 98 18.27 0.81 12.96
N MET A 99 17.63 0.33 11.91
CA MET A 99 18.17 0.32 10.56
C MET A 99 17.84 1.63 9.84
N SER A 100 18.72 2.03 8.94
CA SER A 100 18.54 3.20 8.09
C SER A 100 17.45 3.00 7.02
N ALA A 101 17.10 4.05 6.28
CA ALA A 101 16.20 3.96 5.13
C ALA A 101 16.75 3.01 4.06
N VAL A 102 18.03 3.14 3.72
CA VAL A 102 18.68 2.27 2.72
C VAL A 102 18.70 0.81 3.17
N GLU A 103 19.02 0.54 4.42
CA GLU A 103 19.05 -0.83 4.97
C GLU A 103 17.65 -1.45 5.00
N ASN A 104 16.61 -0.72 5.44
CA ASN A 104 15.23 -1.18 5.42
C ASN A 104 14.75 -1.51 4.00
N LEU A 105 15.09 -0.66 3.02
CA LEU A 105 14.73 -0.91 1.61
C LEU A 105 15.52 -2.09 1.03
N SER A 106 16.80 -2.21 1.38
CA SER A 106 17.65 -3.34 0.95
C SER A 106 17.13 -4.67 1.50
N TYR A 107 16.72 -4.69 2.77
CA TYR A 107 16.09 -5.85 3.38
C TYR A 107 14.77 -6.22 2.68
N ALA A 108 13.90 -5.22 2.47
CA ALA A 108 12.64 -5.42 1.76
C ALA A 108 12.85 -5.95 0.33
N ALA A 109 13.84 -5.42 -0.39
CA ALA A 109 14.18 -5.85 -1.73
C ALA A 109 14.58 -7.33 -1.80
N ARG A 110 15.39 -7.81 -0.82
CA ARG A 110 15.73 -9.24 -0.68
C ARG A 110 14.49 -10.09 -0.44
N PHE A 111 13.59 -9.62 0.42
CA PHE A 111 12.33 -10.31 0.70
C PHE A 111 11.43 -10.40 -0.52
N TYR A 112 11.46 -9.39 -1.40
CA TYR A 112 10.78 -9.41 -2.70
C TYR A 112 11.51 -10.24 -3.78
N GLY A 113 12.66 -10.83 -3.47
CA GLY A 113 13.46 -11.62 -4.41
C GLY A 113 14.19 -10.78 -5.46
N LEU A 114 14.42 -9.49 -5.19
CA LEU A 114 15.18 -8.62 -6.08
C LEU A 114 16.69 -8.88 -5.93
N ARG A 115 17.40 -8.83 -7.07
CA ARG A 115 18.85 -9.09 -7.08
C ARG A 115 19.62 -7.93 -6.43
N PRO A 116 20.67 -8.19 -5.61
CA PRO A 116 21.44 -7.14 -4.92
C PRO A 116 22.01 -6.07 -5.85
N HIS A 117 22.53 -6.46 -7.01
CA HIS A 117 23.08 -5.52 -8.00
C HIS A 117 22.01 -4.51 -8.46
N THR A 118 20.83 -4.99 -8.83
CA THR A 118 19.72 -4.14 -9.28
C THR A 118 19.25 -3.19 -8.18
N THR A 119 19.26 -3.62 -6.92
CA THR A 119 18.78 -2.81 -5.79
C THR A 119 19.75 -1.72 -5.37
N LYS A 120 21.06 -1.93 -5.57
CA LYS A 120 22.09 -0.94 -5.23
C LYS A 120 21.92 0.38 -5.99
N GLU A 121 21.53 0.31 -7.24
CA GLU A 121 21.25 1.49 -8.09
C GLU A 121 19.81 2.01 -7.88
N ARG A 122 18.85 1.09 -7.83
CA ARG A 122 17.44 1.42 -7.77
C ARG A 122 16.98 2.06 -6.47
N ILE A 123 17.54 1.70 -5.32
CA ILE A 123 17.15 2.27 -4.03
C ILE A 123 17.44 3.77 -3.96
N PRO A 124 18.66 4.27 -4.31
CA PRO A 124 18.92 5.70 -4.37
C PRO A 124 18.00 6.45 -5.32
N GLU A 125 17.74 5.92 -6.53
CA GLU A 125 16.84 6.51 -7.50
C GLU A 125 15.39 6.65 -6.97
N ILE A 126 14.88 5.60 -6.33
CA ILE A 126 13.54 5.63 -5.73
C ILE A 126 13.48 6.62 -4.58
N LEU A 127 14.51 6.69 -3.72
CA LEU A 127 14.58 7.66 -2.63
C LEU A 127 14.62 9.10 -3.15
N ASP A 128 15.36 9.36 -4.23
CA ASP A 128 15.34 10.66 -4.92
C ASP A 128 13.94 10.98 -5.45
N ARG A 129 13.29 10.01 -6.11
CA ARG A 129 11.96 10.16 -6.69
C ARG A 129 10.88 10.49 -5.67
N VAL A 130 10.95 9.92 -4.46
CA VAL A 130 10.01 10.26 -3.36
C VAL A 130 10.44 11.52 -2.59
N GLY A 131 11.48 12.23 -3.04
CA GLY A 131 11.99 13.43 -2.40
C GLY A 131 12.59 13.19 -1.02
N PHE A 132 13.22 12.01 -0.79
CA PHE A 132 13.87 11.72 0.48
C PHE A 132 15.25 12.38 0.54
N PRO A 133 15.60 13.16 1.62
CA PRO A 133 16.88 13.86 1.74
C PRO A 133 18.09 12.91 1.66
N ARG A 134 19.07 13.25 0.82
CA ARG A 134 20.24 12.40 0.58
C ARG A 134 21.12 12.22 1.81
N ASP A 135 21.31 13.28 2.58
CA ASP A 135 22.09 13.31 3.82
C ASP A 135 21.48 12.53 4.98
N ARG A 136 20.18 12.15 4.87
CA ARG A 136 19.47 11.44 5.92
C ARG A 136 19.24 9.95 5.62
N ARG A 137 19.78 9.43 4.49
CA ARG A 137 19.52 8.06 4.01
C ARG A 137 20.06 6.96 4.91
N ASP A 138 21.17 7.25 5.58
CA ASP A 138 21.89 6.32 6.45
C ASP A 138 21.54 6.50 7.93
N GLU A 139 20.63 7.42 8.25
CA GLU A 139 20.16 7.60 9.62
C GLU A 139 19.13 6.51 10.00
N PRO A 140 19.17 6.04 11.26
CA PRO A 140 18.17 5.11 11.79
C PRO A 140 16.75 5.64 11.64
N MET A 141 15.81 4.76 11.27
CA MET A 141 14.41 5.13 11.07
C MET A 141 13.77 5.79 12.28
N GLU A 142 14.19 5.46 13.50
CA GLU A 142 13.67 6.07 14.75
C GLU A 142 14.00 7.56 14.88
N ASN A 143 15.03 8.06 14.20
CA ASN A 143 15.45 9.46 14.21
C ASN A 143 14.77 10.28 13.10
N LEU A 144 14.05 9.61 12.20
CA LEU A 144 13.39 10.26 11.07
C LEU A 144 12.00 10.76 11.44
N SER A 145 11.62 11.93 10.90
CA SER A 145 10.26 12.46 11.04
C SER A 145 9.24 11.49 10.43
N ARG A 146 7.97 11.60 10.87
CA ARG A 146 6.87 10.79 10.33
C ARG A 146 6.71 10.95 8.81
N GLY A 147 6.89 12.17 8.29
CA GLY A 147 6.88 12.44 6.85
C GLY A 147 8.00 11.73 6.11
N MET A 148 9.22 11.71 6.68
CA MET A 148 10.34 10.97 6.10
C MET A 148 10.11 9.46 6.14
N GLN A 149 9.58 8.93 7.24
CA GLN A 149 9.19 7.50 7.33
C GLN A 149 8.13 7.14 6.29
N GLN A 150 7.18 8.03 6.02
CA GLN A 150 6.17 7.84 4.98
C GLN A 150 6.78 7.81 3.58
N LYS A 151 7.77 8.67 3.28
CA LYS A 151 8.53 8.60 2.03
C LYS A 151 9.26 7.28 1.86
N VAL A 152 9.86 6.73 2.93
CA VAL A 152 10.45 5.38 2.90
C VAL A 152 9.40 4.29 2.66
N ALA A 153 8.18 4.43 3.20
CA ALA A 153 7.08 3.51 2.93
C ALA A 153 6.64 3.54 1.45
N LEU A 154 6.56 4.73 0.86
CA LEU A 154 6.31 4.91 -0.58
C LEU A 154 7.46 4.31 -1.41
N ALA A 155 8.70 4.60 -1.06
CA ALA A 155 9.87 4.03 -1.73
C ALA A 155 9.84 2.49 -1.71
N ARG A 156 9.52 1.89 -0.55
CA ARG A 156 9.37 0.44 -0.41
C ARG A 156 8.29 -0.14 -1.35
N ALA A 157 7.17 0.56 -1.47
CA ALA A 157 6.10 0.12 -2.36
C ALA A 157 6.50 0.17 -3.85
N LEU A 158 7.42 1.04 -4.23
CA LEU A 158 7.93 1.17 -5.60
C LEU A 158 9.05 0.17 -5.95
N LEU A 159 9.65 -0.51 -4.99
CA LEU A 159 10.77 -1.44 -5.23
C LEU A 159 10.45 -2.49 -6.29
N THR A 160 9.23 -3.00 -6.32
CA THR A 160 8.78 -4.04 -7.26
C THR A 160 8.27 -3.48 -8.59
N ALA A 161 8.29 -2.16 -8.81
CA ALA A 161 7.62 -1.48 -9.94
C ALA A 161 6.18 -1.97 -10.16
N PRO A 162 5.29 -1.81 -9.16
CA PRO A 162 3.92 -2.27 -9.28
C PRO A 162 3.19 -1.52 -10.39
N ILE A 163 2.26 -2.19 -11.06
CA ILE A 163 1.38 -1.58 -12.08
C ILE A 163 0.14 -0.95 -11.40
N LEU A 164 -0.22 -1.45 -10.21
CA LEU A 164 -1.29 -0.90 -9.38
C LEU A 164 -0.75 -0.60 -7.98
N LEU A 165 -0.84 0.66 -7.56
CA LEU A 165 -0.45 1.10 -6.23
C LEU A 165 -1.69 1.39 -5.39
N LEU A 166 -1.80 0.72 -4.24
CA LEU A 166 -2.89 0.90 -3.28
C LEU A 166 -2.39 1.72 -2.10
N LEU A 167 -3.02 2.85 -1.84
CA LEU A 167 -2.64 3.77 -0.77
C LEU A 167 -3.73 3.79 0.30
N ASP A 168 -3.36 3.40 1.52
CA ASP A 168 -4.27 3.40 2.67
C ASP A 168 -3.88 4.57 3.58
N GLU A 169 -4.62 5.68 3.46
CA GLU A 169 -4.41 6.94 4.21
C GLU A 169 -2.95 7.46 4.19
N PRO A 170 -2.33 7.63 3.00
CA PRO A 170 -0.90 7.88 2.87
C PRO A 170 -0.44 9.23 3.44
N THR A 171 -1.36 10.11 3.82
CA THR A 171 -1.07 11.44 4.35
C THR A 171 -1.55 11.65 5.80
N THR A 172 -2.08 10.61 6.43
CA THR A 172 -2.60 10.70 7.80
C THR A 172 -1.49 10.95 8.82
N GLY A 173 -1.67 11.98 9.65
CA GLY A 173 -0.73 12.36 10.71
C GLY A 173 0.56 12.98 10.20
N LEU A 174 0.62 13.43 8.95
CA LEU A 174 1.72 14.22 8.41
C LEU A 174 1.48 15.71 8.66
N ASP A 175 2.58 16.46 8.83
CA ASP A 175 2.56 17.92 8.81
C ASP A 175 2.14 18.44 7.42
N PRO A 176 1.70 19.71 7.29
CA PRO A 176 1.17 20.25 6.03
C PRO A 176 2.14 20.15 4.85
N ARG A 177 3.42 20.37 5.07
CA ARG A 177 4.45 20.31 4.03
C ARG A 177 4.66 18.88 3.54
N SER A 178 4.87 17.94 4.46
CA SER A 178 5.03 16.51 4.13
C SER A 178 3.78 15.97 3.42
N LYS A 179 2.59 16.41 3.82
CA LYS A 179 1.34 16.05 3.16
C LYS A 179 1.31 16.51 1.69
N GLN A 180 1.69 17.76 1.45
CA GLN A 180 1.75 18.30 0.09
C GLN A 180 2.75 17.53 -0.77
N GLU A 181 3.96 17.30 -0.27
CA GLU A 181 5.01 16.55 -0.98
C GLU A 181 4.55 15.12 -1.37
N VAL A 182 3.85 14.42 -0.47
CA VAL A 182 3.27 13.09 -0.76
C VAL A 182 2.16 13.19 -1.81
N GLN A 183 1.32 14.23 -1.77
CA GLN A 183 0.26 14.43 -2.76
C GLN A 183 0.83 14.75 -4.15
N GLU A 184 1.87 15.56 -4.24
CA GLU A 184 2.58 15.86 -5.48
C GLU A 184 3.18 14.59 -6.07
N PHE A 185 3.89 13.81 -5.25
CA PHE A 185 4.41 12.51 -5.68
C PHE A 185 3.32 11.57 -6.24
N ILE A 186 2.16 11.47 -5.58
CA ILE A 186 1.05 10.64 -6.07
C ILE A 186 0.55 11.11 -7.44
N ARG A 187 0.56 12.41 -7.72
CA ARG A 187 0.19 12.96 -9.03
C ARG A 187 1.22 12.65 -10.12
N GLU A 188 2.50 12.62 -9.76
CA GLU A 188 3.60 12.34 -10.71
C GLU A 188 3.68 10.86 -11.11
N VAL A 189 3.28 9.94 -10.24
CA VAL A 189 3.34 8.47 -10.52
C VAL A 189 2.09 7.92 -11.23
N ARG A 190 1.15 8.80 -11.56
CA ARG A 190 -0.10 8.49 -12.26
C ARG A 190 0.09 8.04 -13.70
#